data_686d940907f84cd00b653c487b2029a0
#
_entry.id   686d940907f84cd00b653c487b2029a0
#
_cell.length_a   1.000
_cell.length_b   1.000
_cell.length_c   1.000
_cell.angle_alpha   90.00
_cell.angle_beta   90.00
_cell.angle_gamma   90.00
#
_symmetry.space_group_name_H-M   'P 1'
#
loop_
_entity.id
_entity.type
_entity.pdbx_description
1 polymer ?
#
loop_
_entity_poly.entity_id
_entity_poly.type
_entity_poly.pdbx_seq_one_letter_code
_entity_poly.pdbx_strand_id
1 'polypeptide(L)'
;MGMGMSVNAYELNPEVKDVTPALREASTVGVWTHENPAMKNAPDKDAILVMTFGTTFTDTRHKTIDAVEKAIQEANPNVPVYEAYTSHIIIDRVKAKEGITKMTPEEAFAKLKADGYTRVAVVSLDVIPGMEYSYDSVVTKMQAPNFKKISLATPLMYFQGTEGEPDQVVDFLKAVSTQFPKMGAHDATLIMAHGTPHPGNAYYSVIQDRLHQLGMNNVFVYSVEGRPNLEDVIPKL
;
A
#
# COMPACT_ATOMS: atom_id res chain seq x y z
N MET A 1 -11.39 -19.19 11.10
CA MET A 1 -11.07 -19.82 9.82
C MET A 1 -10.20 -18.83 9.06
N GLY A 2 -8.90 -19.07 9.03
CA GLY A 2 -7.97 -18.23 8.27
C GLY A 2 -8.20 -18.44 6.78
N MET A 3 -8.68 -17.41 6.08
CA MET A 3 -8.57 -17.38 4.63
C MET A 3 -7.07 -17.26 4.32
N GLY A 4 -6.46 -18.37 3.91
CA GLY A 4 -5.16 -18.34 3.29
C GLY A 4 -5.30 -17.56 1.98
N MET A 5 -4.80 -16.34 1.94
CA MET A 5 -4.57 -15.67 0.68
C MET A 5 -3.56 -16.53 -0.08
N SER A 6 -4.00 -17.18 -1.14
CA SER A 6 -3.09 -17.81 -2.08
C SER A 6 -2.26 -16.68 -2.71
N VAL A 7 -0.96 -16.73 -2.50
CA VAL A 7 -0.03 -15.90 -3.24
C VAL A 7 -0.07 -16.43 -4.68
N ASN A 8 -0.84 -15.80 -5.53
CA ASN A 8 -0.83 -16.11 -6.96
C ASN A 8 0.44 -15.48 -7.55
N ALA A 9 1.54 -16.23 -7.52
CA ALA A 9 2.63 -15.94 -8.43
C ALA A 9 2.09 -16.17 -9.85
N TYR A 10 2.30 -15.20 -10.75
CA TYR A 10 2.02 -15.38 -12.17
C TYR A 10 2.71 -16.67 -12.63
N GLU A 11 1.94 -17.65 -13.06
CA GLU A 11 2.50 -18.91 -13.53
C GLU A 11 3.22 -18.67 -14.86
N LEU A 12 4.52 -18.83 -14.84
CA LEU A 12 5.30 -18.81 -16.08
C LEU A 12 4.81 -19.94 -17.01
N ASN A 13 4.74 -19.62 -18.32
CA ASN A 13 4.38 -20.61 -19.32
C ASN A 13 5.19 -21.92 -19.10
N PRO A 14 4.55 -23.09 -19.05
CA PRO A 14 5.23 -24.39 -18.81
C PRO A 14 6.33 -24.73 -19.80
N GLU A 15 6.37 -24.07 -20.96
CA GLU A 15 7.45 -24.21 -21.93
C GLU A 15 8.76 -23.53 -21.52
N VAL A 16 8.72 -22.65 -20.53
CA VAL A 16 9.93 -22.01 -19.97
C VAL A 16 10.70 -23.03 -19.13
N LYS A 17 11.79 -23.56 -19.68
CA LYS A 17 12.58 -24.63 -19.04
C LYS A 17 13.62 -24.11 -18.05
N ASP A 18 14.22 -22.97 -18.35
CA ASP A 18 15.33 -22.40 -17.57
C ASP A 18 14.87 -21.12 -16.84
N VAL A 19 14.13 -21.30 -15.73
CA VAL A 19 13.68 -20.21 -14.89
C VAL A 19 14.82 -19.67 -14.04
N THR A 20 15.42 -18.58 -14.47
CA THR A 20 16.46 -17.90 -13.69
C THR A 20 15.86 -17.21 -12.44
N PRO A 21 16.66 -16.94 -11.39
CA PRO A 21 16.18 -16.17 -10.23
C PRO A 21 15.63 -14.79 -10.61
N ALA A 22 16.26 -14.11 -11.59
CA ALA A 22 15.79 -12.81 -12.07
C ALA A 22 14.43 -12.91 -12.78
N LEU A 23 14.21 -13.93 -13.60
CA LEU A 23 12.92 -14.16 -14.26
C LEU A 23 11.84 -14.49 -13.24
N ARG A 24 12.14 -15.32 -12.26
CA ARG A 24 11.21 -15.63 -11.16
C ARG A 24 10.83 -14.40 -10.37
N GLU A 25 11.80 -13.57 -10.01
CA GLU A 25 11.55 -12.30 -9.31
C GLU A 25 10.68 -11.35 -10.16
N ALA A 26 11.00 -11.20 -11.44
CA ALA A 26 10.26 -10.34 -12.35
C ALA A 26 8.82 -10.83 -12.63
N SER A 27 8.55 -12.11 -12.50
CA SER A 27 7.21 -12.71 -12.66
C SER A 27 6.38 -12.70 -11.38
N THR A 28 6.92 -12.21 -10.26
CA THR A 28 6.17 -12.10 -9.01
C THR A 28 5.20 -10.92 -9.09
N VAL A 29 3.91 -11.21 -9.03
CA VAL A 29 2.82 -10.23 -9.02
C VAL A 29 2.05 -10.36 -7.72
N GLY A 30 1.65 -9.22 -7.14
CA GLY A 30 0.93 -9.24 -5.86
C GLY A 30 1.85 -9.22 -4.64
N VAL A 31 1.51 -9.99 -3.62
CA VAL A 31 2.30 -10.07 -2.38
C VAL A 31 3.67 -10.66 -2.65
N TRP A 32 4.71 -9.86 -2.40
CA TRP A 32 6.08 -10.36 -2.50
C TRP A 32 6.49 -11.06 -1.20
N THR A 33 7.18 -12.20 -1.32
CA THR A 33 7.65 -12.97 -0.17
C THR A 33 9.06 -13.48 -0.41
N HIS A 34 9.89 -13.38 0.63
CA HIS A 34 11.23 -13.97 0.66
C HIS A 34 11.41 -14.85 1.89
N GLU A 35 11.98 -16.02 1.69
CA GLU A 35 12.43 -16.94 2.75
C GLU A 35 13.94 -17.07 2.70
N ASN A 36 14.60 -16.87 3.84
CA ASN A 36 16.05 -16.97 3.97
C ASN A 36 16.46 -18.38 4.41
N PRO A 37 17.05 -19.20 3.52
CA PRO A 37 17.44 -20.57 3.86
C PRO A 37 18.47 -20.64 4.99
N ALA A 38 19.33 -19.62 5.14
CA ALA A 38 20.35 -19.57 6.21
C ALA A 38 19.72 -19.42 7.60
N MET A 39 18.49 -18.93 7.70
CA MET A 39 17.75 -18.76 8.94
C MET A 39 16.67 -19.84 9.16
N LYS A 40 16.66 -20.91 8.37
CA LYS A 40 15.64 -21.97 8.44
C LYS A 40 15.38 -22.49 9.86
N ASN A 41 16.43 -22.63 10.66
CA ASN A 41 16.35 -23.16 12.03
C ASN A 41 16.16 -22.08 13.10
N ALA A 42 16.07 -20.80 12.73
CA ALA A 42 15.75 -19.74 13.69
C ALA A 42 14.33 -19.94 14.24
N PRO A 43 14.09 -19.68 15.53
CA PRO A 43 12.75 -19.77 16.11
C PRO A 43 11.81 -18.76 15.43
N ASP A 44 10.54 -19.14 15.30
CA ASP A 44 9.54 -18.26 14.74
C ASP A 44 9.14 -17.18 15.77
N LYS A 45 9.30 -15.92 15.39
CA LYS A 45 8.82 -14.77 16.16
C LYS A 45 8.29 -13.73 15.19
N ASP A 46 7.00 -13.46 15.27
CA ASP A 46 6.25 -12.71 14.27
C ASP A 46 6.07 -11.26 14.66
N ALA A 47 6.14 -10.37 13.67
CA ALA A 47 5.74 -8.97 13.77
C ALA A 47 5.08 -8.50 12.49
N ILE A 48 4.26 -7.45 12.60
CA ILE A 48 3.72 -6.70 11.48
C ILE A 48 4.40 -5.32 11.48
N LEU A 49 4.88 -4.88 10.32
CA LEU A 49 5.39 -3.53 10.10
C LEU A 49 4.45 -2.80 9.16
N VAL A 50 3.80 -1.75 9.65
CA VAL A 50 2.98 -0.85 8.86
C VAL A 50 3.86 0.29 8.36
N MET A 51 3.90 0.51 7.06
CA MET A 51 4.59 1.63 6.43
C MET A 51 3.58 2.63 5.89
N THR A 52 3.80 3.91 6.12
CA THR A 52 2.92 5.00 5.68
C THR A 52 3.73 6.26 5.39
N PHE A 53 3.25 7.09 4.47
CA PHE A 53 3.83 8.42 4.25
C PHE A 53 3.81 9.27 5.52
N GLY A 54 2.77 9.10 6.34
CA GLY A 54 2.56 9.87 7.56
C GLY A 54 1.80 11.18 7.32
N THR A 55 1.49 11.86 8.42
CA THR A 55 0.86 13.18 8.40
C THR A 55 1.25 13.99 9.63
N THR A 56 1.35 15.32 9.46
CA THR A 56 1.58 16.29 10.55
C THR A 56 0.30 16.76 11.23
N PHE A 57 -0.88 16.33 10.73
CA PHE A 57 -2.17 16.68 11.29
C PHE A 57 -2.63 15.60 12.25
N THR A 58 -2.60 15.89 13.54
CA THR A 58 -2.88 14.94 14.62
C THR A 58 -4.27 14.31 14.48
N ASP A 59 -5.32 15.13 14.25
CA ASP A 59 -6.69 14.62 14.10
C ASP A 59 -6.85 13.72 12.87
N THR A 60 -6.17 14.06 11.78
CA THR A 60 -6.14 13.20 10.57
C THR A 60 -5.46 11.90 10.85
N ARG A 61 -4.29 11.93 11.51
CA ARG A 61 -3.56 10.72 11.89
C ARG A 61 -4.44 9.76 12.69
N HIS A 62 -5.08 10.26 13.75
CA HIS A 62 -5.95 9.45 14.60
C HIS A 62 -7.14 8.82 13.86
N LYS A 63 -7.70 9.54 12.87
CA LYS A 63 -8.87 9.07 12.10
C LYS A 63 -8.49 8.14 10.95
N THR A 64 -7.24 8.09 10.54
CA THR A 64 -6.76 7.34 9.39
C THR A 64 -5.69 6.32 9.79
N ILE A 65 -4.44 6.73 9.95
CA ILE A 65 -3.29 5.85 10.18
C ILE A 65 -3.49 5.04 11.47
N ASP A 66 -3.69 5.71 12.59
CA ASP A 66 -3.85 5.05 13.90
C ASP A 66 -5.07 4.12 13.93
N ALA A 67 -6.16 4.50 13.23
CA ALA A 67 -7.37 3.67 13.13
C ALA A 67 -7.11 2.38 12.34
N VAL A 68 -6.34 2.45 11.25
CA VAL A 68 -5.96 1.26 10.45
C VAL A 68 -5.01 0.37 11.24
N GLU A 69 -3.99 0.94 11.89
CA GLU A 69 -3.07 0.18 12.75
C GLU A 69 -3.79 -0.53 13.87
N LYS A 70 -4.73 0.16 14.53
CA LYS A 70 -5.58 -0.44 15.55
C LYS A 70 -6.38 -1.62 15.01
N ALA A 71 -7.00 -1.47 13.84
CA ALA A 71 -7.75 -2.56 13.20
C ALA A 71 -6.85 -3.76 12.86
N ILE A 72 -5.62 -3.51 12.38
CA ILE A 72 -4.63 -4.56 12.13
C ILE A 72 -4.25 -5.26 13.44
N GLN A 73 -3.99 -4.52 14.51
CA GLN A 73 -3.65 -5.09 15.82
C GLN A 73 -4.80 -5.88 16.41
N GLU A 74 -6.04 -5.42 16.30
CA GLU A 74 -7.24 -6.14 16.76
C GLU A 74 -7.47 -7.44 15.99
N ALA A 75 -7.19 -7.44 14.70
CA ALA A 75 -7.25 -8.65 13.87
C ALA A 75 -6.11 -9.65 14.15
N ASN A 76 -5.00 -9.17 14.72
CA ASN A 76 -3.80 -9.97 15.03
C ASN A 76 -3.35 -9.76 16.49
N PRO A 77 -4.15 -10.14 17.50
CA PRO A 77 -3.94 -9.75 18.90
C PRO A 77 -2.62 -10.27 19.49
N ASN A 78 -2.05 -11.34 18.93
CA ASN A 78 -0.83 -11.97 19.42
C ASN A 78 0.43 -11.60 18.63
N VAL A 79 0.30 -10.75 17.61
CA VAL A 79 1.41 -10.31 16.76
C VAL A 79 1.54 -8.79 16.91
N PRO A 80 2.68 -8.29 17.43
CA PRO A 80 2.84 -6.85 17.63
C PRO A 80 2.93 -6.11 16.29
N VAL A 81 2.33 -4.93 16.26
CA VAL A 81 2.34 -4.00 15.12
C VAL A 81 3.34 -2.90 15.40
N TYR A 82 4.24 -2.68 14.43
CA TYR A 82 5.21 -1.60 14.39
C TYR A 82 4.85 -0.64 13.27
N GLU A 83 5.22 0.63 13.43
CA GLU A 83 4.96 1.69 12.46
C GLU A 83 6.26 2.30 11.96
N ALA A 84 6.30 2.62 10.67
CA ALA A 84 7.34 3.43 10.07
C ALA A 84 6.76 4.49 9.13
N TYR A 85 7.34 5.68 9.14
CA TYR A 85 7.00 6.76 8.22
C TYR A 85 8.01 6.84 7.10
N THR A 86 7.55 6.87 5.85
CA THR A 86 8.41 7.00 4.67
C THR A 86 8.83 8.43 4.39
N SER A 87 8.06 9.42 4.86
CA SER A 87 8.40 10.84 4.68
C SER A 87 9.24 11.40 5.82
N HIS A 88 10.53 11.59 5.57
CA HIS A 88 11.45 12.20 6.54
C HIS A 88 11.02 13.61 6.97
N ILE A 89 10.46 14.41 6.03
CA ILE A 89 9.93 15.74 6.35
C ILE A 89 8.78 15.65 7.36
N ILE A 90 7.89 14.65 7.21
CA ILE A 90 6.79 14.46 8.15
C ILE A 90 7.33 14.01 9.52
N ILE A 91 8.30 13.11 9.55
CA ILE A 91 8.96 12.67 10.80
C ILE A 91 9.49 13.89 11.57
N ASP A 92 10.27 14.75 10.90
CA ASP A 92 10.85 15.94 11.52
C ASP A 92 9.79 16.93 12.02
N ARG A 93 8.74 17.14 11.23
CA ARG A 93 7.62 18.04 11.60
C ARG A 93 6.81 17.51 12.78
N VAL A 94 6.53 16.21 12.83
CA VAL A 94 5.82 15.57 13.95
C VAL A 94 6.68 15.68 15.21
N LYS A 95 7.98 15.43 15.12
CA LYS A 95 8.91 15.58 16.23
C LYS A 95 8.95 17.02 16.73
N ALA A 96 9.05 18.00 15.84
CA ALA A 96 9.09 19.41 16.21
C ALA A 96 7.77 19.91 16.84
N LYS A 97 6.63 19.42 16.36
CA LYS A 97 5.30 19.88 16.77
C LYS A 97 4.79 19.16 18.03
N GLU A 98 5.04 17.86 18.14
CA GLU A 98 4.42 17.01 19.16
C GLU A 98 5.44 16.34 20.10
N GLY A 99 6.75 16.44 19.82
CA GLY A 99 7.80 15.74 20.57
C GLY A 99 7.83 14.22 20.31
N ILE A 100 7.03 13.71 19.38
CA ILE A 100 6.94 12.29 19.05
C ILE A 100 7.97 11.97 17.98
N THR A 101 8.82 10.97 18.23
CA THR A 101 9.77 10.45 17.24
C THR A 101 9.14 9.28 16.51
N LYS A 102 8.92 9.41 15.21
CA LYS A 102 8.51 8.32 14.31
C LYS A 102 9.75 7.71 13.68
N MET A 103 9.73 6.39 13.47
CA MET A 103 10.84 5.67 12.83
C MET A 103 10.77 5.78 11.32
N THR A 104 11.93 5.82 10.66
CA THR A 104 12.03 5.50 9.23
C THR A 104 11.85 3.99 9.01
N PRO A 105 11.60 3.53 7.79
CA PRO A 105 11.57 2.09 7.49
C PRO A 105 12.84 1.35 7.91
N GLU A 106 14.02 1.94 7.67
CA GLU A 106 15.31 1.36 8.04
C GLU A 106 15.46 1.22 9.55
N GLU A 107 15.07 2.25 10.32
CA GLU A 107 15.07 2.22 11.78
C GLU A 107 14.11 1.17 12.33
N ALA A 108 12.91 1.04 11.73
CA ALA A 108 11.93 0.05 12.13
C ALA A 108 12.44 -1.38 11.88
N PHE A 109 13.04 -1.65 10.74
CA PHE A 109 13.67 -2.96 10.47
C PHE A 109 14.84 -3.25 11.39
N ALA A 110 15.69 -2.27 11.66
CA ALA A 110 16.80 -2.41 12.61
C ALA A 110 16.27 -2.76 14.01
N LYS A 111 15.19 -2.09 14.45
CA LYS A 111 14.53 -2.39 15.72
C LYS A 111 13.92 -3.79 15.74
N LEU A 112 13.18 -4.19 14.72
CA LEU A 112 12.60 -5.54 14.61
C LEU A 112 13.67 -6.62 14.72
N LYS A 113 14.80 -6.44 14.02
CA LYS A 113 15.95 -7.34 14.10
C LYS A 113 16.55 -7.38 15.50
N ALA A 114 16.76 -6.21 16.13
CA ALA A 114 17.33 -6.11 17.48
C ALA A 114 16.40 -6.77 18.54
N ASP A 115 15.10 -6.64 18.37
CA ASP A 115 14.08 -7.27 19.23
C ASP A 115 13.92 -8.77 18.96
N GLY A 116 14.66 -9.32 17.98
CA GLY A 116 14.72 -10.75 17.69
C GLY A 116 13.56 -11.29 16.87
N TYR A 117 12.80 -10.44 16.17
CA TYR A 117 11.77 -10.92 15.25
C TYR A 117 12.43 -11.57 14.03
N THR A 118 11.85 -12.69 13.62
CA THR A 118 12.39 -13.51 12.52
C THR A 118 11.46 -13.58 11.33
N ARG A 119 10.15 -13.35 11.52
CA ARG A 119 9.17 -13.29 10.45
C ARG A 119 8.43 -11.95 10.49
N VAL A 120 8.43 -11.24 9.38
CA VAL A 120 7.84 -9.90 9.29
C VAL A 120 6.86 -9.83 8.13
N ALA A 121 5.63 -9.44 8.42
CA ALA A 121 4.67 -9.02 7.41
C ALA A 121 4.70 -7.50 7.29
N VAL A 122 5.05 -6.99 6.11
CA VAL A 122 5.07 -5.56 5.81
C VAL A 122 3.77 -5.17 5.13
N VAL A 123 3.09 -4.18 5.67
CA VAL A 123 1.82 -3.63 5.15
C VAL A 123 2.07 -2.19 4.76
N SER A 124 1.99 -1.90 3.46
CA SER A 124 1.99 -0.52 2.96
C SER A 124 0.58 0.06 3.06
N LEU A 125 0.46 1.29 3.57
CA LEU A 125 -0.79 2.06 3.55
C LEU A 125 -0.90 2.95 2.30
N ASP A 126 -0.05 2.77 1.32
CA ASP A 126 -0.15 3.47 0.06
C ASP A 126 -1.40 3.08 -0.72
N VAL A 127 -2.00 4.05 -1.39
CA VAL A 127 -3.28 3.84 -2.10
C VAL A 127 -3.05 3.24 -3.48
N ILE A 128 -1.93 3.61 -4.13
CA ILE A 128 -1.54 3.17 -5.48
C ILE A 128 -0.07 2.71 -5.49
N PRO A 129 0.37 1.92 -6.46
CA PRO A 129 1.78 1.57 -6.65
C PRO A 129 2.57 2.77 -7.22
N GLY A 130 2.81 3.78 -6.37
CA GLY A 130 3.52 5.02 -6.67
C GLY A 130 4.99 5.02 -6.21
N MET A 131 5.56 6.23 -6.08
CA MET A 131 6.95 6.42 -5.60
C MET A 131 7.15 5.88 -4.19
N GLU A 132 6.19 6.12 -3.30
CA GLU A 132 6.24 5.71 -1.90
C GLU A 132 6.23 4.19 -1.78
N TYR A 133 5.33 3.51 -2.51
CA TYR A 133 5.32 2.04 -2.55
C TYR A 133 6.61 1.45 -3.16
N SER A 134 7.21 2.14 -4.13
CA SER A 134 8.51 1.75 -4.67
C SER A 134 9.60 1.81 -3.59
N TYR A 135 9.56 2.81 -2.71
CA TYR A 135 10.46 2.90 -1.57
C TYR A 135 10.21 1.75 -0.58
N ASP A 136 8.95 1.49 -0.21
CA ASP A 136 8.57 0.36 0.64
C ASP A 136 9.10 -0.97 0.09
N SER A 137 8.96 -1.17 -1.23
CA SER A 137 9.43 -2.36 -1.91
C SER A 137 10.96 -2.49 -1.87
N VAL A 138 11.67 -1.42 -2.19
CA VAL A 138 13.14 -1.41 -2.21
C VAL A 138 13.70 -1.68 -0.82
N VAL A 139 13.24 -0.94 0.21
CA VAL A 139 13.76 -1.11 1.56
C VAL A 139 13.44 -2.50 2.12
N THR A 140 12.23 -3.02 1.89
CA THR A 140 11.84 -4.37 2.30
C THR A 140 12.74 -5.44 1.68
N LYS A 141 12.97 -5.36 0.36
CA LYS A 141 13.87 -6.28 -0.36
C LYS A 141 15.31 -6.20 0.13
N MET A 142 15.81 -5.01 0.41
CA MET A 142 17.16 -4.82 0.98
C MET A 142 17.30 -5.40 2.39
N GLN A 143 16.23 -5.40 3.18
CA GLN A 143 16.22 -5.95 4.53
C GLN A 143 15.90 -7.45 4.59
N ALA A 144 15.42 -8.05 3.51
CA ALA A 144 15.01 -9.45 3.46
C ALA A 144 16.05 -10.45 3.98
N PRO A 145 17.38 -10.31 3.70
CA PRO A 145 18.39 -11.21 4.23
C PRO A 145 18.50 -11.25 5.76
N ASN A 146 17.95 -10.26 6.46
CA ASN A 146 17.99 -10.17 7.92
C ASN A 146 16.90 -10.98 8.62
N PHE A 147 15.93 -11.51 7.88
CA PHE A 147 14.76 -12.21 8.42
C PHE A 147 14.63 -13.61 7.86
N LYS A 148 14.08 -14.53 8.66
CA LYS A 148 13.77 -15.90 8.24
C LYS A 148 12.71 -15.90 7.13
N LYS A 149 11.69 -15.04 7.28
CA LYS A 149 10.65 -14.82 6.30
C LYS A 149 10.19 -13.37 6.35
N ILE A 150 10.04 -12.75 5.20
CA ILE A 150 9.48 -11.42 5.08
C ILE A 150 8.52 -11.38 3.90
N SER A 151 7.40 -10.71 4.06
CA SER A 151 6.41 -10.51 2.99
C SER A 151 6.05 -9.04 2.92
N LEU A 152 5.85 -8.53 1.71
CA LEU A 152 5.35 -7.17 1.44
C LEU A 152 3.97 -7.29 0.79
N ALA A 153 2.97 -6.71 1.42
CA ALA A 153 1.63 -6.57 0.86
C ALA A 153 1.61 -5.58 -0.30
N THR A 154 0.65 -5.74 -1.20
CA THR A 154 0.38 -4.75 -2.24
C THR A 154 -0.20 -3.46 -1.64
N PRO A 155 -0.11 -2.32 -2.35
CA PRO A 155 -0.88 -1.13 -1.97
C PRO A 155 -2.38 -1.40 -2.12
N LEU A 156 -3.21 -0.48 -1.61
CA LEU A 156 -4.66 -0.66 -1.56
C LEU A 156 -5.30 -0.97 -2.92
N MET A 157 -4.91 -0.23 -3.97
CA MET A 157 -5.33 -0.48 -5.34
C MET A 157 -4.12 -0.98 -6.15
N TYR A 158 -4.06 -2.28 -6.36
CA TYR A 158 -3.00 -2.93 -7.13
C TYR A 158 -3.59 -3.69 -8.32
N PHE A 159 -4.48 -4.64 -8.06
CA PHE A 159 -5.14 -5.43 -9.10
C PHE A 159 -6.33 -4.68 -9.72
N GLN A 160 -6.53 -4.88 -11.01
CA GLN A 160 -7.52 -4.17 -11.83
C GLN A 160 -8.51 -5.12 -12.52
N GLY A 161 -8.72 -6.31 -11.96
CA GLY A 161 -9.69 -7.28 -12.48
C GLY A 161 -9.22 -8.05 -13.70
N THR A 162 -7.93 -8.25 -13.88
CA THR A 162 -7.35 -9.03 -14.98
C THR A 162 -6.97 -10.44 -14.52
N GLU A 163 -7.07 -11.42 -15.42
CA GLU A 163 -6.61 -12.80 -15.21
C GLU A 163 -7.13 -13.48 -13.92
N GLY A 164 -8.37 -13.15 -13.52
CA GLY A 164 -8.99 -13.73 -12.34
C GLY A 164 -8.68 -13.01 -11.02
N GLU A 165 -7.83 -11.99 -11.04
CA GLU A 165 -7.57 -11.14 -9.89
C GLU A 165 -8.74 -10.18 -9.64
N PRO A 166 -8.97 -9.75 -8.38
CA PRO A 166 -10.03 -8.80 -8.04
C PRO A 166 -9.81 -7.43 -8.70
N ASP A 167 -10.88 -6.68 -8.94
CA ASP A 167 -10.78 -5.26 -9.28
C ASP A 167 -10.81 -4.42 -7.99
N GLN A 168 -9.63 -4.20 -7.42
CA GLN A 168 -9.47 -3.45 -6.17
C GLN A 168 -9.83 -1.96 -6.34
N VAL A 169 -9.80 -1.43 -7.56
CA VAL A 169 -10.25 -0.06 -7.85
C VAL A 169 -11.76 0.04 -7.68
N VAL A 170 -12.50 -0.94 -8.18
CA VAL A 170 -13.97 -1.03 -7.97
C VAL A 170 -14.29 -1.19 -6.49
N ASP A 171 -13.57 -2.04 -5.76
CA ASP A 171 -13.79 -2.24 -4.33
C ASP A 171 -13.52 -0.97 -3.51
N PHE A 172 -12.44 -0.25 -3.82
CA PHE A 172 -12.15 1.06 -3.25
C PHE A 172 -13.28 2.05 -3.52
N LEU A 173 -13.74 2.15 -4.78
CA LEU A 173 -14.81 3.08 -5.16
C LEU A 173 -16.14 2.76 -4.47
N LYS A 174 -16.50 1.50 -4.33
CA LYS A 174 -17.68 1.07 -3.56
C LYS A 174 -17.57 1.51 -2.10
N ALA A 175 -16.41 1.37 -1.50
CA ALA A 175 -16.19 1.78 -0.11
C ALA A 175 -16.27 3.31 0.05
N VAL A 176 -15.53 4.07 -0.76
CA VAL A 176 -15.43 5.53 -0.63
C VAL A 176 -16.73 6.23 -1.03
N SER A 177 -17.48 5.68 -1.98
CA SER A 177 -18.77 6.25 -2.43
C SER A 177 -19.82 6.32 -1.31
N THR A 178 -19.70 5.51 -0.28
CA THR A 178 -20.58 5.59 0.90
C THR A 178 -20.42 6.91 1.67
N GLN A 179 -19.33 7.63 1.43
CA GLN A 179 -19.01 8.93 2.05
C GLN A 179 -19.32 10.12 1.14
N PHE A 180 -19.75 9.87 -0.09
CA PHE A 180 -20.09 10.96 -1.00
C PHE A 180 -21.33 11.70 -0.50
N PRO A 181 -21.37 13.05 -0.63
CA PRO A 181 -22.55 13.81 -0.30
C PRO A 181 -23.72 13.43 -1.23
N LYS A 182 -24.94 13.64 -0.76
CA LYS A 182 -26.09 13.54 -1.66
C LYS A 182 -25.99 14.64 -2.72
N MET A 183 -26.04 14.22 -3.97
CA MET A 183 -25.91 15.11 -5.12
C MET A 183 -27.26 15.37 -5.77
N GLY A 184 -27.52 16.63 -6.10
CA GLY A 184 -28.62 17.04 -7.00
C GLY A 184 -28.27 16.82 -8.46
N ALA A 185 -29.19 17.15 -9.35
CA ALA A 185 -29.03 16.93 -10.80
C ALA A 185 -27.90 17.76 -11.44
N HIS A 186 -27.48 18.84 -10.79
CA HIS A 186 -26.43 19.76 -11.27
C HIS A 186 -25.19 19.79 -10.35
N ASP A 187 -25.05 18.80 -9.47
CA ASP A 187 -23.93 18.70 -8.57
C ASP A 187 -22.91 17.69 -9.10
N ALA A 188 -21.64 17.89 -8.78
CA ALA A 188 -20.58 16.95 -9.01
C ALA A 188 -19.74 16.71 -7.74
N THR A 189 -19.25 15.50 -7.57
CA THR A 189 -18.24 15.17 -6.55
C THR A 189 -16.86 15.13 -7.19
N LEU A 190 -15.91 15.82 -6.59
CA LEU A 190 -14.52 15.80 -7.02
C LEU A 190 -13.68 14.98 -6.02
N ILE A 191 -13.06 13.92 -6.52
CA ILE A 191 -12.05 13.14 -5.77
C ILE A 191 -10.70 13.79 -6.05
N MET A 192 -10.14 14.43 -5.04
CA MET A 192 -8.82 15.04 -5.12
C MET A 192 -7.74 14.03 -4.77
N ALA A 193 -6.83 13.78 -5.68
CA ALA A 193 -5.64 12.97 -5.50
C ALA A 193 -4.37 13.85 -5.47
N HIS A 194 -3.30 13.35 -4.87
CA HIS A 194 -2.03 14.08 -4.88
C HIS A 194 -1.40 14.10 -6.28
N GLY A 195 -1.36 12.97 -6.94
CA GLY A 195 -0.59 12.77 -8.16
C GLY A 195 0.80 12.22 -7.84
N THR A 196 1.51 11.74 -8.86
CA THR A 196 2.87 11.23 -8.73
C THR A 196 3.59 11.28 -10.08
N PRO A 197 4.91 11.57 -10.15
CA PRO A 197 5.68 11.43 -11.37
C PRO A 197 5.91 9.96 -11.78
N HIS A 198 5.57 9.01 -10.90
CA HIS A 198 5.67 7.57 -11.17
C HIS A 198 4.62 7.12 -12.20
N PRO A 199 4.89 6.10 -13.06
CA PRO A 199 3.88 5.53 -13.97
C PRO A 199 2.58 5.11 -13.28
N GLY A 200 2.61 4.78 -11.98
CA GLY A 200 1.42 4.55 -11.14
C GLY A 200 0.40 5.69 -11.15
N ASN A 201 0.76 6.89 -11.61
CA ASN A 201 -0.19 7.98 -11.85
C ASN A 201 -1.36 7.58 -12.77
N ALA A 202 -1.16 6.59 -13.64
CA ALA A 202 -2.21 6.05 -14.51
C ALA A 202 -3.43 5.49 -13.74
N TYR A 203 -3.27 5.10 -12.47
CA TYR A 203 -4.38 4.65 -11.63
C TYR A 203 -5.48 5.70 -11.48
N TYR A 204 -5.16 6.98 -11.50
CA TYR A 204 -6.19 8.03 -11.44
C TYR A 204 -7.10 8.03 -12.67
N SER A 205 -6.56 7.69 -13.85
CA SER A 205 -7.36 7.47 -15.06
C SER A 205 -8.19 6.19 -14.98
N VAL A 206 -7.64 5.14 -14.38
CA VAL A 206 -8.38 3.89 -14.13
C VAL A 206 -9.53 4.13 -13.16
N ILE A 207 -9.33 4.90 -12.09
CA ILE A 207 -10.40 5.30 -11.16
C ILE A 207 -11.53 6.00 -11.92
N GLN A 208 -11.21 6.96 -12.80
CA GLN A 208 -12.22 7.65 -13.59
C GLN A 208 -12.99 6.72 -14.52
N ASP A 209 -12.30 5.76 -15.15
CA ASP A 209 -12.95 4.74 -15.99
C ASP A 209 -13.91 3.86 -15.17
N ARG A 210 -13.50 3.41 -14.00
CA ARG A 210 -14.34 2.60 -13.11
C ARG A 210 -15.55 3.36 -12.54
N LEU A 211 -15.40 4.68 -12.27
CA LEU A 211 -16.52 5.54 -11.90
C LEU A 211 -17.61 5.54 -12.99
N HIS A 212 -17.22 5.66 -14.25
CA HIS A 212 -18.16 5.60 -15.38
C HIS A 212 -18.81 4.22 -15.50
N GLN A 213 -18.05 3.12 -15.35
CA GLN A 213 -18.59 1.75 -15.38
C GLN A 213 -19.58 1.49 -14.23
N LEU A 214 -19.41 2.15 -13.08
CA LEU A 214 -20.31 2.08 -11.94
C LEU A 214 -21.52 3.04 -12.07
N GLY A 215 -21.65 3.78 -13.18
CA GLY A 215 -22.71 4.76 -13.40
C GLY A 215 -22.58 6.06 -12.61
N MET A 216 -21.41 6.32 -12.02
CA MET A 216 -21.10 7.53 -11.24
C MET A 216 -20.62 8.67 -12.16
N ASN A 217 -21.45 9.06 -13.13
CA ASN A 217 -21.06 9.97 -14.22
C ASN A 217 -20.83 11.41 -13.80
N ASN A 218 -21.24 11.81 -12.58
CA ASN A 218 -21.02 13.11 -11.99
C ASN A 218 -19.95 13.09 -10.88
N VAL A 219 -19.12 12.07 -10.85
CA VAL A 219 -17.92 11.96 -9.99
C VAL A 219 -16.68 12.03 -10.84
N PHE A 220 -15.76 12.92 -10.50
CA PHE A 220 -14.54 13.15 -11.26
C PHE A 220 -13.32 13.06 -10.37
N VAL A 221 -12.22 12.51 -10.92
CA VAL A 221 -10.91 12.47 -10.26
C VAL A 221 -10.01 13.52 -10.86
N TYR A 222 -9.30 14.25 -10.00
CA TYR A 222 -8.21 15.12 -10.43
C TYR A 222 -7.02 15.02 -9.47
N SER A 223 -5.83 15.32 -10.00
CA SER A 223 -4.58 15.32 -9.24
C SER A 223 -4.05 16.74 -9.08
N VAL A 224 -3.43 17.02 -7.92
CA VAL A 224 -2.75 18.28 -7.66
C VAL A 224 -1.42 18.35 -8.43
N GLU A 225 -0.66 17.25 -8.43
CA GLU A 225 0.67 17.15 -9.04
C GLU A 225 0.73 16.02 -10.10
N GLY A 226 -0.33 15.87 -10.91
CA GLY A 226 -0.40 14.80 -11.90
C GLY A 226 -1.48 15.04 -12.95
N ARG A 227 -1.83 13.96 -13.66
CA ARG A 227 -2.93 13.94 -14.61
C ARG A 227 -3.93 12.84 -14.27
N PRO A 228 -5.26 13.09 -14.48
CA PRO A 228 -5.87 14.36 -14.85
C PRO A 228 -5.67 15.43 -13.78
N ASN A 229 -5.47 16.68 -14.17
CA ASN A 229 -5.47 17.82 -13.25
C ASN A 229 -6.84 18.51 -13.21
N LEU A 230 -6.98 19.57 -12.41
CA LEU A 230 -8.25 20.28 -12.28
C LEU A 230 -8.69 20.93 -13.61
N GLU A 231 -7.74 21.43 -14.42
CA GLU A 231 -8.02 22.03 -15.72
C GLU A 231 -8.57 21.01 -16.72
N ASP A 232 -8.20 19.74 -16.60
CA ASP A 232 -8.74 18.64 -17.43
C ASP A 232 -10.18 18.29 -17.05
N VAL A 233 -10.61 18.62 -15.82
CA VAL A 233 -11.93 18.26 -15.26
C VAL A 233 -12.93 19.39 -15.39
N ILE A 234 -12.54 20.65 -15.16
CA ILE A 234 -13.44 21.81 -15.23
C ILE A 234 -14.35 21.83 -16.48
N PRO A 235 -13.87 21.53 -17.71
CA PRO A 235 -14.71 21.54 -18.89
C PRO A 235 -15.79 20.44 -18.91
N LYS A 236 -15.76 19.48 -17.99
CA LYS A 236 -16.69 18.36 -17.90
C LYS A 236 -17.76 18.56 -16.83
N LEU A 237 -17.59 19.60 -15.99
CA LEU A 237 -18.55 19.99 -14.93
C LEU A 237 -19.68 20.86 -15.53
#